data_1bee49c9280fcba75d3f4e538fbd60a4
#
_entry.id   1bee49c9280fcba75d3f4e538fbd60a4
#
_cell.length_a   1.000
_cell.length_b   1.000
_cell.length_c   1.000
_cell.angle_alpha   90.00
_cell.angle_beta   90.00
_cell.angle_gamma   90.00
#
_symmetry.space_group_name_H-M   'P 1'
#
loop_
_entity.id
_entity.type
_entity.pdbx_description
1 polymer ?
#
loop_
_entity_poly.entity_id
_entity_poly.type
_entity_poly.pdbx_seq_one_letter_code
_entity_poly.pdbx_strand_id
1 'polypeptide(L)'
;IAQCLVGSEMCIRDRLYGTGNPAKISAMRQRLKELDIELTGLEDMKEQGYEIPVAPENGSTPLENARQKALAYYKAFHMPVFSCDSGLYFDNVPDEIQPGVHVRTINGKYLSDEEMLAYYTGLVKKYGPLTARYKNAICFVKDENSIYEAMDEAMESEKFILTDAPHSRIRKKGFPLDSISIDIKTGQYYYDLSMEQLDKVAVEDGFLSFFKELKEKVL
;
A
#
# COMPACT_ATOMS: atom_id res chain seq x y z
N ILE A 1 7.25 35.95 4.10
CA ILE A 1 6.81 36.21 2.72
C ILE A 1 6.79 34.88 2.02
N ALA A 2 5.73 34.10 2.23
CA ALA A 2 5.44 32.95 1.40
C ALA A 2 4.30 33.37 0.48
N GLN A 3 4.67 34.10 -0.55
CA GLN A 3 3.80 34.43 -1.64
C GLN A 3 4.34 33.71 -2.86
N CYS A 4 3.47 33.05 -3.57
CA CYS A 4 3.66 32.28 -4.78
C CYS A 4 3.79 30.77 -4.54
N LEU A 5 2.70 30.10 -4.88
CA LEU A 5 2.43 29.65 -6.23
C LEU A 5 0.94 29.28 -6.39
N VAL A 6 0.09 30.28 -6.30
CA VAL A 6 -1.27 30.16 -6.84
C VAL A 6 -1.19 30.76 -8.23
N GLY A 7 -1.20 29.92 -9.26
CA GLY A 7 -1.41 30.37 -10.64
C GLY A 7 -0.27 30.18 -11.63
N SER A 8 0.49 29.10 -11.56
CA SER A 8 1.23 28.63 -12.74
C SER A 8 1.18 27.11 -12.74
N GLU A 9 0.55 26.55 -13.77
CA GLU A 9 0.72 25.21 -14.28
C GLU A 9 1.49 24.29 -13.32
N MET A 10 0.78 23.80 -12.26
CA MET A 10 1.33 22.75 -11.44
C MET A 10 1.60 21.61 -12.39
N CYS A 11 2.88 21.36 -12.64
CA CYS A 11 3.34 20.43 -13.66
C CYS A 11 2.56 19.13 -13.49
N ILE A 12 1.92 18.68 -14.55
CA ILE A 12 1.22 17.39 -14.67
C ILE A 12 2.02 16.23 -14.06
N ARG A 13 3.31 16.44 -13.79
CA ARG A 13 4.30 15.48 -13.33
C ARG A 13 4.32 15.28 -11.82
N ASP A 14 4.08 16.31 -11.02
CA ASP A 14 4.23 16.23 -9.57
C ASP A 14 2.94 15.72 -8.91
N ARG A 15 3.04 14.64 -8.16
CA ARG A 15 1.92 14.07 -7.40
C ARG A 15 2.30 13.84 -5.96
N LEU A 16 1.44 14.30 -5.06
CA LEU A 16 1.57 13.99 -3.64
C LEU A 16 1.06 12.56 -3.40
N TYR A 17 1.91 11.72 -2.85
CA TYR A 17 1.53 10.41 -2.34
C TYR A 17 1.32 10.52 -0.82
N GLY A 18 0.08 10.40 -0.39
CA GLY A 18 -0.34 10.49 1.02
C GLY A 18 0.12 9.30 1.85
N THR A 19 1.43 9.14 1.97
CA THR A 19 2.06 8.12 2.81
C THR A 19 3.35 8.66 3.43
N GLY A 20 3.56 8.34 4.71
CA GLY A 20 4.83 8.55 5.41
C GLY A 20 5.77 7.34 5.35
N ASN A 21 5.41 6.27 4.62
CA ASN A 21 6.24 5.08 4.51
C ASN A 21 7.22 5.18 3.33
N PRO A 22 8.55 5.32 3.59
CA PRO A 22 9.54 5.49 2.52
C PRO A 22 9.60 4.30 1.55
N ALA A 23 9.34 3.09 2.04
CA ALA A 23 9.34 1.89 1.20
C ALA A 23 8.17 1.91 0.21
N LYS A 24 6.98 2.36 0.63
CA LYS A 24 5.83 2.54 -0.27
C LYS A 24 6.11 3.60 -1.33
N ILE A 25 6.73 4.72 -0.96
CA ILE A 25 7.11 5.78 -1.91
C ILE A 25 8.11 5.25 -2.93
N SER A 26 9.17 4.57 -2.48
CA SER A 26 10.19 3.99 -3.35
C SER A 26 9.60 2.97 -4.34
N ALA A 27 8.74 2.07 -3.87
CA ALA A 27 8.06 1.09 -4.71
C ALA A 27 7.16 1.77 -5.75
N MET A 28 6.38 2.78 -5.36
CA MET A 28 5.51 3.50 -6.28
C MET A 28 6.30 4.33 -7.31
N ARG A 29 7.40 4.97 -6.91
CA ARG A 29 8.32 5.66 -7.84
C ARG A 29 8.84 4.69 -8.92
N GLN A 30 9.22 3.48 -8.52
CA GLN A 30 9.71 2.47 -9.47
C GLN A 30 8.60 2.05 -10.47
N ARG A 31 7.36 1.83 -10.00
CA ARG A 31 6.22 1.46 -10.84
C ARG A 31 5.83 2.55 -11.83
N LEU A 32 5.83 3.80 -11.40
CA LEU A 32 5.40 4.93 -12.21
C LEU A 32 6.53 5.56 -13.04
N LYS A 33 7.73 5.00 -13.01
CA LYS A 33 8.91 5.54 -13.70
C LYS A 33 8.68 5.76 -15.21
N GLU A 34 7.97 4.83 -15.86
CA GLU A 34 7.68 4.94 -17.31
C GLU A 34 6.67 6.04 -17.67
N LEU A 35 5.92 6.55 -16.69
CA LEU A 35 4.92 7.60 -16.88
C LEU A 35 5.48 9.01 -16.70
N ASP A 36 6.75 9.14 -16.32
CA ASP A 36 7.39 10.44 -16.04
C ASP A 36 6.62 11.21 -14.95
N ILE A 37 6.18 10.49 -13.90
CA ILE A 37 5.48 11.05 -12.74
C ILE A 37 6.49 11.18 -11.61
N GLU A 38 6.66 12.39 -11.10
CA GLU A 38 7.43 12.67 -9.89
C GLU A 38 6.53 12.56 -8.66
N LEU A 39 7.00 11.86 -7.64
CA LEU A 39 6.25 11.66 -6.40
C LEU A 39 6.89 12.41 -5.24
N THR A 40 6.09 13.24 -4.59
CA THR A 40 6.36 13.85 -3.29
C THR A 40 5.66 13.03 -2.21
N GLY A 41 6.34 12.71 -1.13
CA GLY A 41 5.74 12.02 0.02
C GLY A 41 5.40 12.98 1.17
N LEU A 42 4.80 12.44 2.23
CA LEU A 42 4.43 13.26 3.40
C LEU A 42 5.68 13.77 4.17
N GLU A 43 6.79 13.03 4.18
CA GLU A 43 8.03 13.51 4.78
C GLU A 43 8.61 14.69 3.99
N ASP A 44 8.58 14.65 2.66
CA ASP A 44 9.00 15.77 1.81
C ASP A 44 8.16 17.03 2.11
N MET A 45 6.84 16.86 2.34
CA MET A 45 5.95 17.95 2.74
C MET A 45 6.32 18.52 4.12
N LYS A 46 6.65 17.67 5.06
CA LYS A 46 7.09 18.05 6.40
C LYS A 46 8.40 18.82 6.37
N GLU A 47 9.36 18.40 5.54
CA GLU A 47 10.62 19.13 5.32
C GLU A 47 10.40 20.52 4.71
N GLN A 48 9.35 20.69 3.91
CA GLN A 48 8.91 21.96 3.37
C GLN A 48 8.15 22.86 4.39
N GLY A 49 7.95 22.36 5.61
CA GLY A 49 7.31 23.10 6.72
C GLY A 49 5.80 22.91 6.83
N TYR A 50 5.21 21.96 6.11
CA TYR A 50 3.79 21.64 6.27
C TYR A 50 3.55 20.78 7.52
N GLU A 51 2.47 21.08 8.22
CA GLU A 51 1.96 20.21 9.28
C GLU A 51 1.20 19.04 8.67
N ILE A 52 1.60 17.80 9.00
CA ILE A 52 1.00 16.59 8.45
C ILE A 52 -0.19 16.19 9.33
N PRO A 53 -1.43 16.22 8.82
CA PRO A 53 -2.59 15.81 9.60
C PRO A 53 -2.58 14.29 9.82
N VAL A 54 -3.17 13.88 10.94
CA VAL A 54 -3.49 12.46 11.18
C VAL A 54 -4.72 12.12 10.34
N ALA A 55 -4.51 11.34 9.30
CA ALA A 55 -5.61 10.86 8.49
C ALA A 55 -6.35 9.72 9.20
N PRO A 56 -7.70 9.67 9.15
CA PRO A 56 -8.46 8.54 9.66
C PRO A 56 -8.18 7.28 8.84
N GLU A 57 -8.13 6.13 9.51
CA GLU A 57 -8.01 4.80 8.91
C GLU A 57 -8.98 3.85 9.64
N ASN A 58 -10.26 4.20 9.64
CA ASN A 58 -11.31 3.45 10.32
C ASN A 58 -12.32 2.80 9.36
N GLY A 59 -11.97 2.75 8.08
CA GLY A 59 -12.74 2.05 7.06
C GLY A 59 -12.66 0.53 7.22
N SER A 60 -13.65 -0.15 6.69
CA SER A 60 -13.76 -1.61 6.66
C SER A 60 -13.08 -2.24 5.44
N THR A 61 -12.74 -1.43 4.45
CA THR A 61 -12.09 -1.85 3.20
C THR A 61 -10.85 -1.02 2.91
N PRO A 62 -9.88 -1.55 2.13
CA PRO A 62 -8.75 -0.75 1.65
C PRO A 62 -9.17 0.52 0.91
N LEU A 63 -10.26 0.46 0.13
CA LEU A 63 -10.73 1.61 -0.62
C LEU A 63 -11.24 2.72 0.30
N GLU A 64 -12.02 2.38 1.33
CA GLU A 64 -12.49 3.35 2.31
C GLU A 64 -11.31 4.05 3.01
N ASN A 65 -10.29 3.31 3.43
CA ASN A 65 -9.10 3.88 4.06
C ASN A 65 -8.28 4.73 3.08
N ALA A 66 -8.08 4.28 1.84
CA ALA A 66 -7.39 5.05 0.81
C ALA A 66 -8.10 6.39 0.56
N ARG A 67 -9.44 6.36 0.47
CA ARG A 67 -10.29 7.55 0.28
C ARG A 67 -10.22 8.51 1.46
N GLN A 68 -10.34 7.99 2.70
CA GLN A 68 -10.24 8.81 3.90
C GLN A 68 -8.90 9.54 3.98
N LYS A 69 -7.80 8.84 3.70
CA LYS A 69 -6.45 9.41 3.65
C LYS A 69 -6.32 10.47 2.56
N ALA A 70 -6.71 10.17 1.34
CA ALA A 70 -6.59 11.11 0.22
C ALA A 70 -7.39 12.39 0.47
N LEU A 71 -8.62 12.28 0.96
CA LEU A 71 -9.46 13.44 1.30
C LEU A 71 -8.88 14.26 2.45
N ALA A 72 -8.34 13.63 3.50
CA ALA A 72 -7.72 14.33 4.61
C ALA A 72 -6.50 15.15 4.17
N TYR A 73 -5.65 14.56 3.34
CA TYR A 73 -4.46 15.26 2.82
C TYR A 73 -4.83 16.34 1.79
N TYR A 74 -5.81 16.08 0.89
CA TYR A 74 -6.30 17.12 0.00
C TYR A 74 -6.83 18.33 0.76
N LYS A 75 -7.62 18.10 1.80
CA LYS A 75 -8.16 19.18 2.65
C LYS A 75 -7.05 19.97 3.36
N ALA A 76 -5.96 19.32 3.73
CA ALA A 76 -4.85 19.97 4.43
C ALA A 76 -3.93 20.77 3.49
N PHE A 77 -3.67 20.24 2.31
CA PHE A 77 -2.64 20.79 1.42
C PHE A 77 -3.22 21.54 0.22
N HIS A 78 -4.51 21.36 -0.10
CA HIS A 78 -5.19 21.94 -1.26
C HIS A 78 -4.46 21.68 -2.59
N MET A 79 -3.88 20.48 -2.74
CA MET A 79 -3.20 20.04 -3.94
C MET A 79 -3.62 18.61 -4.30
N PRO A 80 -3.53 18.22 -5.59
CA PRO A 80 -3.84 16.86 -6.01
C PRO A 80 -3.03 15.82 -5.25
N VAL A 81 -3.71 14.84 -4.67
CA VAL A 81 -3.09 13.82 -3.83
C VAL A 81 -3.72 12.47 -4.08
N PHE A 82 -2.92 11.43 -4.05
CA PHE A 82 -3.44 10.08 -3.97
C PHE A 82 -2.96 9.37 -2.70
N SER A 83 -3.76 8.41 -2.26
CA SER A 83 -3.39 7.51 -1.18
C SER A 83 -3.75 6.07 -1.55
N CYS A 84 -2.98 5.14 -1.04
CA CYS A 84 -3.23 3.71 -1.20
C CYS A 84 -3.41 3.07 0.16
N ASP A 85 -4.24 2.05 0.21
CA ASP A 85 -4.33 1.16 1.36
C ASP A 85 -4.36 -0.30 0.91
N SER A 86 -4.08 -1.21 1.83
CA SER A 86 -3.97 -2.64 1.55
C SER A 86 -4.58 -3.44 2.68
N GLY A 87 -5.25 -4.53 2.33
CA GLY A 87 -5.72 -5.52 3.28
C GLY A 87 -5.17 -6.90 2.94
N LEU A 88 -4.97 -7.73 3.96
CA LEU A 88 -4.58 -9.14 3.81
C LEU A 88 -5.80 -10.02 3.93
N TYR A 89 -5.96 -10.93 2.99
CA TYR A 89 -7.11 -11.82 2.94
C TYR A 89 -6.67 -13.26 2.77
N PHE A 90 -7.26 -14.16 3.55
CA PHE A 90 -7.02 -15.60 3.50
C PHE A 90 -8.11 -16.31 2.71
N ASP A 91 -7.75 -17.34 1.96
CA ASP A 91 -8.70 -18.20 1.29
C ASP A 91 -9.29 -19.23 2.28
N ASN A 92 -10.59 -19.49 2.19
CA ASN A 92 -11.29 -20.58 2.88
C ASN A 92 -11.07 -20.64 4.40
N VAL A 93 -11.04 -19.50 5.05
CA VAL A 93 -10.96 -19.41 6.52
C VAL A 93 -12.21 -18.75 7.10
N PRO A 94 -12.53 -18.99 8.40
CA PRO A 94 -13.59 -18.26 9.08
C PRO A 94 -13.34 -16.75 9.13
N ASP A 95 -14.43 -15.97 9.11
CA ASP A 95 -14.36 -14.50 9.11
C ASP A 95 -13.62 -13.95 10.34
N GLU A 96 -13.69 -14.65 11.48
CA GLU A 96 -13.06 -14.23 12.75
C GLU A 96 -11.54 -14.18 12.68
N ILE A 97 -10.92 -14.86 11.71
CA ILE A 97 -9.47 -14.85 11.52
C ILE A 97 -9.03 -14.10 10.26
N GLN A 98 -9.98 -13.49 9.51
CA GLN A 98 -9.65 -12.63 8.38
C GLN A 98 -9.02 -11.33 8.86
N PRO A 99 -7.78 -11.02 8.45
CA PRO A 99 -7.14 -9.76 8.86
C PRO A 99 -7.82 -8.54 8.24
N GLY A 100 -8.25 -8.63 6.98
CA GLY A 100 -8.79 -7.49 6.23
C GLY A 100 -7.80 -6.32 6.22
N VAL A 101 -8.27 -5.13 6.56
CA VAL A 101 -7.45 -3.92 6.70
C VAL A 101 -6.63 -3.88 8.01
N HIS A 102 -6.97 -4.74 8.97
CA HIS A 102 -6.34 -4.75 10.31
C HIS A 102 -5.13 -5.68 10.39
N VAL A 103 -4.29 -5.70 9.36
CA VAL A 103 -3.13 -6.61 9.27
C VAL A 103 -2.18 -6.46 10.46
N ARG A 104 -2.01 -5.25 10.97
CA ARG A 104 -1.11 -4.94 12.10
C ARG A 104 -1.86 -4.59 13.40
N THR A 105 -3.16 -4.39 13.32
CA THR A 105 -3.97 -4.02 14.49
C THR A 105 -4.92 -5.16 14.84
N ILE A 106 -4.55 -5.96 15.81
CA ILE A 106 -5.33 -7.12 16.24
C ILE A 106 -6.01 -6.81 17.57
N ASN A 107 -7.33 -6.97 17.65
CA ASN A 107 -8.12 -6.65 18.85
C ASN A 107 -7.83 -5.25 19.43
N GLY A 108 -7.67 -4.26 18.53
CA GLY A 108 -7.38 -2.89 18.94
C GLY A 108 -5.94 -2.60 19.35
N LYS A 109 -5.07 -3.61 19.35
CA LYS A 109 -3.64 -3.45 19.66
C LYS A 109 -2.82 -3.40 18.39
N TYR A 110 -2.02 -2.34 18.22
CA TYR A 110 -1.00 -2.26 17.17
C TYR A 110 0.20 -3.12 17.52
N LEU A 111 0.55 -4.06 16.64
CA LEU A 111 1.59 -5.06 16.86
C LEU A 111 2.95 -4.59 16.35
N SER A 112 4.03 -4.90 17.10
CA SER A 112 5.41 -4.85 16.60
C SER A 112 5.64 -5.89 15.50
N ASP A 113 6.80 -5.83 14.83
CA ASP A 113 7.15 -6.82 13.81
C ASP A 113 7.23 -8.24 14.40
N GLU A 114 7.79 -8.38 15.61
CA GLU A 114 7.88 -9.64 16.33
C GLU A 114 6.51 -10.16 16.75
N GLU A 115 5.65 -9.28 17.27
CA GLU A 115 4.29 -9.64 17.66
C GLU A 115 3.44 -10.07 16.47
N MET A 116 3.57 -9.36 15.32
CA MET A 116 2.93 -9.78 14.08
C MET A 116 3.39 -11.17 13.66
N LEU A 117 4.69 -11.40 13.62
CA LEU A 117 5.25 -12.69 13.24
C LEU A 117 4.74 -13.80 14.15
N ALA A 118 4.76 -13.57 15.47
CA ALA A 118 4.23 -14.54 16.45
C ALA A 118 2.74 -14.82 16.25
N TYR A 119 1.94 -13.78 15.99
CA TYR A 119 0.50 -13.92 15.76
C TYR A 119 0.21 -14.76 14.50
N TYR A 120 0.79 -14.40 13.36
CA TYR A 120 0.51 -15.09 12.10
C TYR A 120 1.09 -16.49 12.04
N THR A 121 2.28 -16.74 12.59
CA THR A 121 2.81 -18.11 12.75
C THR A 121 1.93 -18.94 13.70
N GLY A 122 1.35 -18.33 14.72
CA GLY A 122 0.37 -18.96 15.60
C GLY A 122 -0.91 -19.38 14.86
N LEU A 123 -1.42 -18.53 13.96
CA LEU A 123 -2.56 -18.88 13.10
C LEU A 123 -2.23 -20.07 12.20
N VAL A 124 -1.07 -20.03 11.54
CA VAL A 124 -0.62 -21.14 10.68
C VAL A 124 -0.46 -22.45 11.46
N LYS A 125 0.07 -22.41 12.67
CA LYS A 125 0.16 -23.61 13.54
C LYS A 125 -1.21 -24.19 13.89
N LYS A 126 -2.22 -23.33 14.05
CA LYS A 126 -3.58 -23.74 14.43
C LYS A 126 -4.39 -24.24 13.22
N TYR A 127 -4.28 -23.59 12.07
CA TYR A 127 -5.15 -23.85 10.92
C TYR A 127 -4.43 -24.53 9.74
N GLY A 128 -3.12 -24.73 9.82
CA GLY A 128 -2.28 -25.17 8.72
C GLY A 128 -1.80 -24.00 7.85
N PRO A 129 -1.03 -24.27 6.77
CA PRO A 129 -0.59 -23.25 5.83
C PRO A 129 -1.78 -22.46 5.26
N LEU A 130 -1.69 -21.13 5.30
CA LEU A 130 -2.78 -20.23 4.88
C LEU A 130 -2.45 -19.66 3.49
N THR A 131 -3.31 -19.90 2.52
CA THR A 131 -3.23 -19.19 1.24
C THR A 131 -3.75 -17.78 1.42
N ALA A 132 -2.93 -16.80 1.07
CA ALA A 132 -3.17 -15.40 1.29
C ALA A 132 -2.96 -14.57 0.02
N ARG A 133 -3.57 -13.38 -0.02
CA ARG A 133 -3.29 -12.32 -0.99
C ARG A 133 -3.49 -10.96 -0.35
N TYR A 134 -2.80 -9.96 -0.87
CA TYR A 134 -3.12 -8.57 -0.59
C TYR A 134 -4.14 -8.06 -1.61
N LYS A 135 -5.16 -7.36 -1.12
CA LYS A 135 -6.04 -6.52 -1.95
C LYS A 135 -5.65 -5.08 -1.70
N ASN A 136 -5.30 -4.39 -2.77
CA ASN A 136 -4.86 -3.01 -2.70
C ASN A 136 -5.93 -2.10 -3.30
N ALA A 137 -5.95 -0.86 -2.83
CA ALA A 137 -6.83 0.19 -3.35
C ALA A 137 -6.08 1.50 -3.47
N ILE A 138 -6.53 2.33 -4.40
CA ILE A 138 -6.05 3.68 -4.61
C ILE A 138 -7.24 4.64 -4.68
N CYS A 139 -7.06 5.82 -4.09
CA CYS A 139 -7.93 6.97 -4.29
C CYS A 139 -7.07 8.18 -4.64
N PHE A 140 -7.36 8.82 -5.77
CA PHE A 140 -6.78 10.08 -6.21
C PHE A 140 -7.82 11.18 -6.16
N VAL A 141 -7.52 12.24 -5.44
CA VAL A 141 -8.33 13.46 -5.34
C VAL A 141 -7.60 14.56 -6.11
N LYS A 142 -8.15 14.95 -7.26
CA LYS A 142 -7.63 16.07 -8.06
C LYS A 142 -8.11 17.41 -7.49
N ASP A 143 -9.40 17.48 -7.23
CA ASP A 143 -10.12 18.63 -6.66
C ASP A 143 -11.39 18.12 -5.94
N GLU A 144 -12.20 19.04 -5.38
CA GLU A 144 -13.39 18.70 -4.61
C GLU A 144 -14.45 17.91 -5.40
N ASN A 145 -14.45 18.02 -6.73
CA ASN A 145 -15.44 17.39 -7.61
C ASN A 145 -14.86 16.23 -8.44
N SER A 146 -13.56 16.01 -8.37
CA SER A 146 -12.84 15.07 -9.25
C SER A 146 -12.06 14.08 -8.39
N ILE A 147 -12.72 12.96 -8.08
CA ILE A 147 -12.17 11.84 -7.30
C ILE A 147 -12.17 10.60 -8.17
N TYR A 148 -11.05 9.91 -8.21
CA TYR A 148 -10.83 8.70 -8.99
C TYR A 148 -10.37 7.58 -8.06
N GLU A 149 -10.98 6.41 -8.20
CA GLU A 149 -10.78 5.30 -7.28
C GLU A 149 -10.66 4.00 -8.05
N ALA A 150 -9.85 3.09 -7.52
CA ALA A 150 -9.81 1.72 -8.01
C ALA A 150 -9.48 0.73 -6.88
N MET A 151 -10.14 -0.41 -6.93
CA MET A 151 -9.90 -1.59 -6.10
C MET A 151 -10.47 -2.80 -6.86
N ASP A 152 -9.72 -3.31 -7.79
CA ASP A 152 -10.11 -4.43 -8.64
C ASP A 152 -9.07 -5.56 -8.60
N GLU A 153 -9.31 -6.63 -9.34
CA GLU A 153 -8.41 -7.80 -9.37
C GLU A 153 -7.00 -7.47 -9.89
N ALA A 154 -6.85 -6.45 -10.75
CA ALA A 154 -5.55 -6.02 -11.24
C ALA A 154 -4.71 -5.33 -10.15
N MET A 155 -5.33 -4.94 -9.04
CA MET A 155 -4.67 -4.39 -7.86
C MET A 155 -4.41 -5.43 -6.76
N GLU A 156 -4.83 -6.67 -6.95
CA GLU A 156 -4.54 -7.75 -6.01
C GLU A 156 -3.11 -8.28 -6.24
N SER A 157 -2.43 -8.66 -5.17
CA SER A 157 -1.18 -9.39 -5.31
C SER A 157 -1.44 -10.81 -5.83
N GLU A 158 -0.41 -11.43 -6.40
CA GLU A 158 -0.44 -12.89 -6.57
C GLU A 158 -0.69 -13.57 -5.21
N LYS A 159 -1.32 -14.75 -5.25
CA LYS A 159 -1.51 -15.55 -4.04
C LYS A 159 -0.18 -16.13 -3.56
N PHE A 160 -0.03 -16.18 -2.25
CA PHE A 160 1.13 -16.78 -1.58
C PHE A 160 0.68 -17.63 -0.39
N ILE A 161 1.59 -18.42 0.15
CA ILE A 161 1.33 -19.25 1.33
C ILE A 161 2.06 -18.64 2.53
N LEU A 162 1.34 -18.47 3.65
CA LEU A 162 1.97 -18.22 4.95
C LEU A 162 2.32 -19.55 5.60
N THR A 163 3.57 -19.67 6.07
CA THR A 163 4.10 -20.81 6.83
C THR A 163 4.35 -20.45 8.29
N ASP A 164 4.45 -21.45 9.16
CA ASP A 164 4.79 -21.27 10.58
C ASP A 164 6.30 -21.22 10.85
N ALA A 165 7.13 -21.48 9.84
CA ALA A 165 8.58 -21.46 9.91
C ALA A 165 9.15 -20.21 9.26
N PRO A 166 9.56 -19.20 10.04
CA PRO A 166 10.14 -17.99 9.46
C PRO A 166 11.48 -18.25 8.79
N HIS A 167 11.73 -17.59 7.65
CA HIS A 167 13.03 -17.63 6.98
C HIS A 167 14.17 -17.23 7.93
N SER A 168 15.24 -18.02 7.95
CA SER A 168 16.28 -17.95 8.98
C SER A 168 17.23 -16.74 8.86
N ARG A 169 17.38 -16.18 7.65
CA ARG A 169 18.50 -15.26 7.35
C ARG A 169 18.13 -13.79 7.31
N ILE A 170 16.88 -13.44 6.97
CA ILE A 170 16.50 -12.07 6.64
C ILE A 170 15.26 -11.66 7.41
N ARG A 171 15.30 -10.45 7.99
CA ARG A 171 14.16 -9.74 8.56
C ARG A 171 14.17 -8.32 8.00
N LYS A 172 13.18 -7.99 7.18
CA LYS A 172 13.00 -6.65 6.64
C LYS A 172 12.11 -5.86 7.58
N LYS A 173 12.67 -4.83 8.21
CA LYS A 173 11.92 -3.97 9.14
C LYS A 173 10.67 -3.41 8.48
N GLY A 174 9.54 -3.54 9.15
CA GLY A 174 8.23 -3.08 8.67
C GLY A 174 7.50 -4.07 7.75
N PHE A 175 8.14 -5.19 7.36
CA PHE A 175 7.57 -6.24 6.49
C PHE A 175 7.77 -7.64 7.10
N PRO A 176 7.29 -7.90 8.32
CA PRO A 176 7.56 -9.15 9.01
C PRO A 176 6.99 -10.37 8.30
N LEU A 177 5.85 -10.22 7.60
CA LEU A 177 5.18 -11.33 6.93
C LEU A 177 5.96 -11.86 5.72
N ASP A 178 6.78 -11.05 5.07
CA ASP A 178 7.64 -11.51 3.96
C ASP A 178 8.53 -12.68 4.39
N SER A 179 8.90 -12.75 5.69
CA SER A 179 9.74 -13.82 6.23
C SER A 179 9.03 -15.15 6.39
N ILE A 180 7.71 -15.18 6.30
CA ILE A 180 6.87 -16.40 6.37
C ILE A 180 6.06 -16.59 5.10
N SER A 181 6.29 -15.78 4.07
CA SER A 181 5.61 -15.88 2.78
C SER A 181 6.38 -16.76 1.81
N ILE A 182 5.67 -17.70 1.21
CA ILE A 182 6.18 -18.64 0.20
C ILE A 182 5.44 -18.41 -1.11
N ASP A 183 6.18 -18.19 -2.20
CA ASP A 183 5.61 -18.13 -3.54
C ASP A 183 5.08 -19.51 -3.94
N ILE A 184 3.81 -19.56 -4.35
CA ILE A 184 3.13 -20.81 -4.71
C ILE A 184 3.76 -21.47 -5.94
N LYS A 185 4.25 -20.67 -6.90
CA LYS A 185 4.77 -21.15 -8.18
C LYS A 185 6.12 -21.84 -8.03
N THR A 186 6.98 -21.31 -7.16
CA THR A 186 8.36 -21.81 -6.96
C THR A 186 8.54 -22.65 -5.70
N GLY A 187 7.64 -22.49 -4.71
CA GLY A 187 7.78 -23.07 -3.38
C GLY A 187 8.88 -22.44 -2.54
N GLN A 188 9.43 -21.30 -2.96
CA GLN A 188 10.52 -20.59 -2.28
C GLN A 188 9.98 -19.47 -1.40
N TYR A 189 10.71 -19.15 -0.32
CA TYR A 189 10.43 -17.95 0.44
C TYR A 189 10.62 -16.70 -0.42
N TYR A 190 9.85 -15.66 -0.17
CA TYR A 190 9.99 -14.36 -0.87
C TYR A 190 11.43 -13.83 -0.80
N TYR A 191 12.14 -14.09 0.29
CA TYR A 191 13.54 -13.69 0.45
C TYR A 191 14.56 -14.49 -0.40
N ASP A 192 14.16 -15.62 -0.94
CA ASP A 192 15.00 -16.44 -1.83
C ASP A 192 14.72 -16.15 -3.32
N LEU A 193 13.67 -15.37 -3.61
CA LEU A 193 13.33 -14.99 -4.98
C LEU A 193 14.32 -13.95 -5.53
N SER A 194 14.62 -14.05 -6.82
CA SER A 194 15.35 -12.99 -7.53
C SER A 194 14.50 -11.73 -7.65
N MET A 195 15.11 -10.57 -7.92
CA MET A 195 14.39 -9.32 -8.15
C MET A 195 13.34 -9.47 -9.26
N GLU A 196 13.69 -10.13 -10.37
CA GLU A 196 12.75 -10.40 -11.47
C GLU A 196 11.55 -11.25 -11.04
N GLN A 197 11.77 -12.24 -10.17
CA GLN A 197 10.69 -13.07 -9.61
C GLN A 197 9.83 -12.27 -8.63
N LEU A 198 10.44 -11.45 -7.78
CA LEU A 198 9.74 -10.55 -6.86
C LEU A 198 8.87 -9.54 -7.62
N ASP A 199 9.39 -8.97 -8.70
CA ASP A 199 8.61 -8.07 -9.56
C ASP A 199 7.40 -8.77 -10.16
N LYS A 200 7.50 -10.05 -10.52
CA LYS A 200 6.38 -10.87 -11.01
C LYS A 200 5.37 -11.23 -9.92
N VAL A 201 5.80 -11.42 -8.69
CA VAL A 201 4.91 -11.70 -7.54
C VAL A 201 4.22 -10.43 -7.06
N ALA A 202 4.91 -9.30 -7.14
CA ALA A 202 4.38 -7.99 -6.82
C ALA A 202 3.59 -7.38 -8.00
N VAL A 203 3.03 -8.19 -8.91
CA VAL A 203 2.23 -7.71 -10.05
C VAL A 203 1.05 -6.90 -9.51
N GLU A 204 1.26 -5.61 -9.47
CA GLU A 204 0.25 -4.59 -9.20
C GLU A 204 0.18 -3.70 -10.45
N ASP A 205 0.02 -4.32 -11.62
CA ASP A 205 -0.16 -3.62 -12.91
C ASP A 205 -1.37 -2.69 -12.88
N GLY A 206 -2.30 -2.94 -11.94
CA GLY A 206 -3.45 -2.09 -11.69
C GLY A 206 -3.09 -0.65 -11.32
N PHE A 207 -2.02 -0.42 -10.53
CA PHE A 207 -1.59 0.95 -10.22
C PHE A 207 -1.07 1.67 -11.47
N LEU A 208 -0.27 1.00 -12.27
CA LEU A 208 0.24 1.58 -13.51
C LEU A 208 -0.90 1.87 -14.50
N SER A 209 -1.83 0.93 -14.66
CA SER A 209 -3.02 1.07 -15.50
C SER A 209 -3.89 2.22 -15.02
N PHE A 210 -4.13 2.34 -13.72
CA PHE A 210 -4.88 3.45 -13.14
C PHE A 210 -4.27 4.81 -13.49
N PHE A 211 -2.95 4.98 -13.36
CA PHE A 211 -2.30 6.24 -13.72
C PHE A 211 -2.23 6.49 -15.22
N LYS A 212 -2.14 5.45 -16.06
CA LYS A 212 -2.27 5.59 -17.54
C LYS A 212 -3.65 6.14 -17.91
N GLU A 213 -4.71 5.53 -17.38
CA GLU A 213 -6.09 6.02 -17.62
C GLU A 213 -6.31 7.41 -17.05
N LEU A 214 -5.78 7.70 -15.88
CA LEU A 214 -5.88 9.02 -15.27
C LEU A 214 -5.22 10.07 -16.15
N LYS A 215 -4.04 9.76 -16.71
CA LYS A 215 -3.33 10.64 -17.63
C LYS A 215 -4.14 10.95 -18.90
N GLU A 216 -4.87 9.99 -19.43
CA GLU A 216 -5.73 10.18 -20.61
C GLU A 216 -7.02 10.96 -20.31
N LYS A 217 -7.60 10.79 -19.11
CA LYS A 217 -8.90 11.39 -18.76
C LYS A 217 -8.80 12.78 -18.13
N VAL A 218 -7.66 13.09 -17.53
CA VAL A 218 -7.52 14.24 -16.61
C VAL A 218 -6.49 15.25 -17.11
N LEU A 219 -5.71 14.90 -18.12
CA LEU A 219 -4.64 15.67 -18.74
C LEU A 219 -4.85 15.90 -20.21
#